data_a9ff2f82f6300763f48a1098664486f4
#
_entry.id   a9ff2f82f6300763f48a1098664486f4
#
_cell.length_a   1.000
_cell.length_b   1.000
_cell.length_c   1.000
_cell.angle_alpha   90.00
_cell.angle_beta   90.00
_cell.angle_gamma   90.00
#
_symmetry.space_group_name_H-M   'P 1'
#
loop_
_entity.id
_entity.type
_entity.pdbx_description
1 polymer ?
#
loop_
_entity_poly.entity_id
_entity_poly.type
_entity_poly.pdbx_seq_one_letter_code
_entity_poly.pdbx_strand_id
1 'polypeptide(L)'
;YVASHVGDSQSKTVVKAGGDVTLAGSQVKGKGVELDAENLKIESLQDKSSYRGKQMNVSASVTVGYGFAAGGSFNKSKVNTDYASVNEQAGIFAGNNGYDINVKNKVSSVGGAIISSAEKEKNQMTAEDFEYSNIENYSNAKSSAMGLMGGFSVDRDQTSDEDKALNKIYRGDDRKGETFEQANPNLSLIHI
;
A
#
# COMPACT_ATOMS: atom_id res chain seq x y z
N TYR A 1 -10.06 -4.65 -0.21
CA TYR A 1 -10.75 -5.94 -0.10
C TYR A 1 -11.08 -6.25 1.35
N VAL A 2 -12.17 -6.99 1.57
CA VAL A 2 -12.52 -7.58 2.86
C VAL A 2 -12.39 -9.09 2.71
N ALA A 3 -11.59 -9.73 3.56
CA ALA A 3 -11.39 -11.17 3.51
C ALA A 3 -12.65 -11.91 3.95
N SER A 4 -12.93 -13.02 3.30
CA SER A 4 -13.95 -13.96 3.74
C SER A 4 -13.32 -15.04 4.61
N HIS A 5 -14.03 -15.41 5.70
CA HIS A 5 -13.56 -16.41 6.64
C HIS A 5 -14.50 -17.62 6.64
N VAL A 6 -13.94 -18.81 6.58
CA VAL A 6 -14.66 -20.08 6.71
C VAL A 6 -14.16 -20.79 7.97
N GLY A 7 -15.08 -21.11 8.86
CA GLY A 7 -14.76 -21.76 10.12
C GLY A 7 -14.30 -20.80 11.22
N ASP A 8 -13.94 -21.36 12.37
CA ASP A 8 -13.46 -20.65 13.56
C ASP A 8 -12.33 -21.42 14.25
N SER A 9 -11.60 -20.76 15.14
CA SER A 9 -10.45 -21.35 15.84
C SER A 9 -10.83 -22.34 16.95
N GLN A 10 -12.10 -22.53 17.26
CA GLN A 10 -12.57 -23.37 18.38
C GLN A 10 -12.99 -24.77 17.92
N SER A 11 -13.39 -24.92 16.68
CA SER A 11 -13.92 -26.16 16.11
C SER A 11 -13.05 -26.70 14.97
N LYS A 12 -13.24 -28.00 14.64
CA LYS A 12 -12.66 -28.57 13.42
C LYS A 12 -13.44 -28.05 12.21
N THR A 13 -12.72 -27.55 11.23
CA THR A 13 -13.29 -27.12 9.93
C THR A 13 -13.00 -28.18 8.88
N VAL A 14 -14.05 -28.63 8.19
CA VAL A 14 -13.95 -29.63 7.14
C VAL A 14 -14.46 -29.04 5.84
N VAL A 15 -13.63 -29.04 4.81
CA VAL A 15 -13.94 -28.62 3.45
C VAL A 15 -13.82 -29.83 2.52
N LYS A 16 -14.93 -30.26 1.94
CA LYS A 16 -14.93 -31.38 0.97
C LYS A 16 -15.50 -30.93 -0.36
N ALA A 17 -14.67 -30.91 -1.37
CA ALA A 17 -15.03 -30.52 -2.72
C ALA A 17 -14.80 -31.70 -3.68
N GLY A 18 -15.80 -32.01 -4.50
CA GLY A 18 -15.65 -32.97 -5.59
C GLY A 18 -14.90 -32.41 -6.80
N GLY A 19 -14.40 -31.21 -6.74
CA GLY A 19 -13.67 -30.49 -7.76
C GLY A 19 -12.65 -29.53 -7.13
N ASP A 20 -12.49 -28.37 -7.74
CA ASP A 20 -11.49 -27.38 -7.33
C ASP A 20 -11.96 -26.53 -6.12
N VAL A 21 -11.00 -26.20 -5.27
CA VAL A 21 -11.17 -25.21 -4.20
C VAL A 21 -10.31 -23.99 -4.50
N THR A 22 -10.93 -22.80 -4.48
CA THR A 22 -10.22 -21.53 -4.65
C THR A 22 -10.43 -20.64 -3.44
N LEU A 23 -9.33 -20.23 -2.80
CA LEU A 23 -9.27 -19.28 -1.70
C LEU A 23 -8.68 -17.96 -2.21
N ALA A 24 -9.52 -17.08 -2.76
CA ALA A 24 -9.11 -15.76 -3.24
C ALA A 24 -9.41 -14.70 -2.19
N GLY A 25 -8.39 -14.11 -1.59
CA GLY A 25 -8.54 -13.15 -0.49
C GLY A 25 -9.33 -13.69 0.70
N SER A 26 -9.29 -14.99 0.95
CA SER A 26 -10.12 -15.68 1.94
C SER A 26 -9.31 -16.64 2.80
N GLN A 27 -9.81 -16.91 4.00
CA GLN A 27 -9.14 -17.73 4.99
C GLN A 27 -10.04 -18.88 5.44
N VAL A 28 -9.46 -20.08 5.49
CA VAL A 28 -10.06 -21.23 6.18
C VAL A 28 -9.39 -21.34 7.54
N LYS A 29 -10.19 -21.28 8.60
CA LYS A 29 -9.72 -21.33 9.98
C LYS A 29 -10.36 -22.52 10.70
N GLY A 30 -9.58 -23.18 11.57
CA GLY A 30 -10.08 -24.29 12.39
C GLY A 30 -9.14 -24.60 13.53
N LYS A 31 -9.65 -25.17 14.63
CA LYS A 31 -8.80 -25.84 15.62
C LYS A 31 -7.99 -26.98 14.97
N GLY A 32 -8.59 -27.62 13.98
CA GLY A 32 -7.99 -28.48 12.98
C GLY A 32 -8.69 -28.22 11.64
N VAL A 33 -7.99 -28.37 10.53
CA VAL A 33 -8.55 -28.16 9.19
C VAL A 33 -8.35 -29.45 8.37
N GLU A 34 -9.46 -29.97 7.83
CA GLU A 34 -9.45 -31.04 6.84
C GLU A 34 -9.94 -30.47 5.49
N LEU A 35 -9.19 -30.69 4.42
CA LEU A 35 -9.54 -30.25 3.10
C LEU A 35 -9.30 -31.33 2.06
N ASP A 36 -10.35 -31.70 1.32
CA ASP A 36 -10.30 -32.60 0.19
C ASP A 36 -10.73 -31.86 -1.09
N ALA A 37 -9.89 -31.90 -2.14
CA ALA A 37 -10.16 -31.24 -3.42
C ALA A 37 -9.44 -31.93 -4.59
N GLU A 38 -9.85 -31.61 -5.83
CA GLU A 38 -9.08 -31.98 -7.03
C GLU A 38 -7.88 -31.07 -7.23
N ASN A 39 -8.11 -29.74 -7.19
CA ASN A 39 -7.07 -28.75 -7.17
C ASN A 39 -7.35 -27.74 -6.05
N LEU A 40 -6.29 -27.17 -5.48
CA LEU A 40 -6.37 -26.12 -4.47
C LEU A 40 -5.61 -24.89 -4.96
N LYS A 41 -6.33 -23.78 -5.14
CA LYS A 41 -5.73 -22.47 -5.42
C LYS A 41 -5.90 -21.55 -4.22
N ILE A 42 -4.78 -20.99 -3.76
CA ILE A 42 -4.75 -19.96 -2.71
C ILE A 42 -4.14 -18.70 -3.30
N GLU A 43 -4.87 -17.59 -3.25
CA GLU A 43 -4.42 -16.31 -3.83
C GLU A 43 -4.75 -15.16 -2.90
N SER A 44 -3.73 -14.48 -2.40
CA SER A 44 -3.91 -13.26 -1.64
C SER A 44 -4.22 -12.09 -2.58
N LEU A 45 -5.15 -11.23 -2.19
CA LEU A 45 -5.56 -10.08 -2.98
C LEU A 45 -4.96 -8.80 -2.40
N GLN A 46 -4.38 -7.98 -3.26
CA GLN A 46 -3.83 -6.68 -2.87
C GLN A 46 -4.88 -5.58 -3.01
N ASP A 47 -4.99 -4.75 -1.98
CA ASP A 47 -5.62 -3.45 -2.09
C ASP A 47 -4.69 -2.50 -2.84
N LYS A 48 -5.20 -1.89 -3.89
CA LYS A 48 -4.47 -0.95 -4.73
C LYS A 48 -5.09 0.43 -4.63
N SER A 49 -4.26 1.44 -4.43
CA SER A 49 -4.67 2.84 -4.43
C SER A 49 -3.67 3.67 -5.22
N SER A 50 -4.17 4.58 -6.04
CA SER A 50 -3.34 5.60 -6.68
C SER A 50 -3.96 6.97 -6.43
N TYR A 51 -3.14 7.92 -6.00
CA TYR A 51 -3.55 9.31 -5.81
C TYR A 51 -2.65 10.23 -6.61
N ARG A 52 -3.26 11.16 -7.35
CA ARG A 52 -2.57 12.18 -8.14
C ARG A 52 -3.18 13.54 -7.85
N GLY A 53 -2.49 14.32 -7.01
CA GLY A 53 -2.87 15.66 -6.65
C GLY A 53 -2.01 16.71 -7.37
N LYS A 54 -2.65 17.79 -7.84
CA LYS A 54 -1.98 18.99 -8.33
C LYS A 54 -2.64 20.18 -7.66
N GLN A 55 -1.82 21.07 -7.10
CA GLN A 55 -2.29 22.31 -6.50
C GLN A 55 -1.49 23.47 -7.08
N MET A 56 -2.18 24.54 -7.42
CA MET A 56 -1.58 25.78 -7.90
C MET A 56 -2.25 26.94 -7.20
N ASN A 57 -1.45 27.76 -6.53
CA ASN A 57 -1.89 28.97 -5.87
C ASN A 57 -1.17 30.17 -6.48
N VAL A 58 -1.94 31.17 -6.87
CA VAL A 58 -1.43 32.45 -7.37
C VAL A 58 -2.04 33.54 -6.52
N SER A 59 -1.22 34.41 -5.98
CA SER A 59 -1.70 35.62 -5.27
C SER A 59 -1.01 36.84 -5.81
N ALA A 60 -1.75 37.93 -5.85
CA ALA A 60 -1.24 39.28 -6.17
C ALA A 60 -1.83 40.28 -5.20
N SER A 61 -1.02 41.21 -4.73
CA SER A 61 -1.45 42.27 -3.84
C SER A 61 -0.91 43.62 -4.31
N VAL A 62 -1.75 44.64 -4.20
CA VAL A 62 -1.37 46.05 -4.47
C VAL A 62 -1.84 46.86 -3.29
N THR A 63 -0.92 47.65 -2.72
CA THR A 63 -1.22 48.54 -1.63
C THR A 63 -0.90 50.00 -2.07
N VAL A 64 -1.86 50.86 -1.91
CA VAL A 64 -1.73 52.28 -2.26
C VAL A 64 -2.06 53.12 -1.01
N GLY A 65 -1.15 54.00 -0.63
CA GLY A 65 -1.28 54.87 0.51
C GLY A 65 -0.33 56.07 0.36
N TYR A 66 0.48 56.36 1.37
CA TYR A 66 1.58 57.34 1.24
C TYR A 66 2.71 56.84 0.31
N GLY A 67 2.70 55.55 -0.03
CA GLY A 67 3.58 54.91 -0.99
C GLY A 67 2.79 53.90 -1.86
N PHE A 68 3.48 53.23 -2.76
CA PHE A 68 2.95 52.17 -3.61
C PHE A 68 3.73 50.88 -3.38
N ALA A 69 3.04 49.80 -3.11
CA ALA A 69 3.64 48.49 -3.01
C ALA A 69 2.83 47.48 -3.84
N ALA A 70 3.52 46.65 -4.59
CA ALA A 70 2.91 45.55 -5.32
C ALA A 70 3.72 44.26 -5.10
N GLY A 71 3.05 43.18 -4.89
CA GLY A 71 3.66 41.87 -4.68
C GLY A 71 2.81 40.73 -5.23
N GLY A 72 3.45 39.63 -5.53
CA GLY A 72 2.78 38.45 -5.98
C GLY A 72 3.52 37.18 -5.58
N SER A 73 2.79 36.11 -5.45
CA SER A 73 3.36 34.76 -5.25
C SER A 73 2.69 33.73 -6.15
N PHE A 74 3.49 32.79 -6.58
CA PHE A 74 3.06 31.63 -7.34
C PHE A 74 3.58 30.36 -6.66
N ASN A 75 2.70 29.45 -6.32
CA ASN A 75 3.06 28.16 -5.74
C ASN A 75 2.40 27.05 -6.53
N LYS A 76 3.18 26.05 -6.90
CA LYS A 76 2.70 24.84 -7.58
C LYS A 76 3.23 23.60 -6.86
N SER A 77 2.33 22.71 -6.51
CA SER A 77 2.69 21.42 -5.94
C SER A 77 2.05 20.27 -6.71
N LYS A 78 2.74 19.16 -6.75
CA LYS A 78 2.28 17.92 -7.37
C LYS A 78 2.62 16.75 -6.44
N VAL A 79 1.63 15.89 -6.17
CA VAL A 79 1.79 14.68 -5.39
C VAL A 79 1.27 13.50 -6.20
N ASN A 80 2.08 12.48 -6.33
CA ASN A 80 1.69 11.19 -6.90
C ASN A 80 1.99 10.12 -5.88
N THR A 81 1.00 9.27 -5.60
CA THR A 81 1.15 8.13 -4.69
C THR A 81 0.57 6.89 -5.36
N ASP A 82 1.33 5.82 -5.37
CA ASP A 82 0.89 4.50 -5.83
C ASP A 82 1.17 3.49 -4.71
N TYR A 83 0.17 2.68 -4.42
CA TYR A 83 0.19 1.74 -3.30
C TYR A 83 -0.44 0.42 -3.71
N ALA A 84 0.18 -0.69 -3.33
CA ALA A 84 -0.40 -2.02 -3.38
C ALA A 84 0.05 -2.84 -2.17
N SER A 85 -0.90 -3.36 -1.41
CA SER A 85 -0.61 -4.17 -0.22
C SER A 85 -1.68 -5.21 0.03
N VAL A 86 -1.27 -6.38 0.49
CA VAL A 86 -2.14 -7.41 1.04
C VAL A 86 -2.44 -7.05 2.50
N ASN A 87 -3.71 -6.78 2.82
CA ASN A 87 -4.13 -6.50 4.20
C ASN A 87 -4.34 -7.79 4.98
N GLU A 88 -5.01 -8.77 4.38
CA GLU A 88 -5.19 -10.08 4.96
C GLU A 88 -4.71 -11.15 3.98
N GLN A 89 -3.78 -11.99 4.43
CA GLN A 89 -3.24 -13.07 3.63
C GLN A 89 -4.26 -14.19 3.49
N ALA A 90 -4.51 -14.63 2.25
CA ALA A 90 -5.36 -15.77 1.99
C ALA A 90 -4.66 -17.06 2.43
N GLY A 91 -5.42 -18.03 2.92
CA GLY A 91 -4.81 -19.29 3.31
C GLY A 91 -5.61 -20.20 4.22
N ILE A 92 -4.91 -21.19 4.72
CA ILE A 92 -5.40 -22.19 5.68
C ILE A 92 -4.66 -21.97 7.01
N PHE A 93 -5.43 -21.74 8.06
CA PHE A 93 -4.92 -21.45 9.40
C PHE A 93 -5.47 -22.48 10.39
N ALA A 94 -4.66 -23.48 10.67
CA ALA A 94 -5.00 -24.55 11.59
C ALA A 94 -4.44 -24.28 13.00
N GLY A 95 -5.21 -24.62 14.00
CA GLY A 95 -4.81 -24.59 15.40
C GLY A 95 -4.05 -25.85 15.84
N ASN A 96 -4.16 -26.18 17.13
CA ASN A 96 -3.41 -27.25 17.79
C ASN A 96 -3.72 -28.67 17.29
N ASN A 97 -4.77 -28.85 16.49
CA ASN A 97 -5.11 -30.15 15.90
C ASN A 97 -4.51 -30.33 14.49
N GLY A 98 -3.81 -29.30 13.98
CA GLY A 98 -3.13 -29.39 12.71
C GLY A 98 -4.04 -29.35 11.48
N TYR A 99 -3.49 -29.70 10.35
CA TYR A 99 -4.24 -29.79 9.10
C TYR A 99 -4.02 -31.17 8.41
N ASP A 100 -5.04 -31.57 7.69
CA ASP A 100 -5.02 -32.72 6.78
C ASP A 100 -5.59 -32.27 5.43
N ILE A 101 -4.68 -32.03 4.46
CA ILE A 101 -4.99 -31.43 3.15
C ILE A 101 -4.70 -32.48 2.09
N ASN A 102 -5.75 -32.98 1.45
CA ASN A 102 -5.65 -33.97 0.38
C ASN A 102 -6.10 -33.36 -0.95
N VAL A 103 -5.14 -33.07 -1.82
CA VAL A 103 -5.38 -32.56 -3.15
C VAL A 103 -4.95 -33.60 -4.17
N LYS A 104 -5.82 -33.96 -5.09
CA LYS A 104 -5.52 -35.03 -6.07
C LYS A 104 -4.43 -34.61 -7.03
N ASN A 105 -4.51 -33.39 -7.56
CA ASN A 105 -3.60 -32.94 -8.61
C ASN A 105 -2.66 -31.83 -8.07
N LYS A 106 -3.10 -30.59 -8.11
CA LYS A 106 -2.21 -29.43 -7.92
C LYS A 106 -2.64 -28.50 -6.78
N VAL A 107 -1.66 -28.08 -6.00
CA VAL A 107 -1.77 -26.93 -5.09
C VAL A 107 -1.02 -25.75 -5.70
N SER A 108 -1.71 -24.62 -5.89
CA SER A 108 -1.14 -23.36 -6.37
C SER A 108 -1.34 -22.26 -5.33
N SER A 109 -0.26 -21.68 -4.85
CA SER A 109 -0.28 -20.63 -3.83
C SER A 109 0.39 -19.36 -4.34
N VAL A 110 -0.36 -18.27 -4.44
CA VAL A 110 0.12 -16.93 -4.83
C VAL A 110 -0.02 -15.98 -3.64
N GLY A 111 1.09 -15.72 -2.97
CA GLY A 111 1.11 -14.97 -1.72
C GLY A 111 0.28 -15.58 -0.60
N GLY A 112 -0.12 -16.86 -0.73
CA GLY A 112 -0.95 -17.55 0.23
C GLY A 112 -0.16 -18.10 1.41
N ALA A 113 -0.88 -18.57 2.44
CA ALA A 113 -0.32 -19.19 3.63
C ALA A 113 -1.02 -20.51 3.98
N ILE A 114 -0.26 -21.51 4.40
CA ILE A 114 -0.75 -22.70 5.07
C ILE A 114 0.02 -22.78 6.39
N ILE A 115 -0.66 -22.54 7.50
CA ILE A 115 -0.05 -22.37 8.81
C ILE A 115 -0.78 -23.25 9.84
N SER A 116 -0.03 -23.81 10.76
CA SER A 116 -0.55 -24.55 11.89
C SER A 116 0.20 -24.19 13.17
N SER A 117 -0.49 -24.18 14.30
CA SER A 117 0.12 -24.13 15.64
C SER A 117 0.33 -25.51 16.26
N ALA A 118 0.01 -26.58 15.53
CA ALA A 118 0.19 -27.96 15.98
C ALA A 118 1.64 -28.43 15.83
N GLU A 119 1.95 -29.52 16.48
CA GLU A 119 3.18 -30.27 16.25
C GLU A 119 3.21 -30.81 14.83
N LYS A 120 4.42 -31.02 14.27
CA LYS A 120 4.63 -31.39 12.88
C LYS A 120 3.85 -32.64 12.46
N GLU A 121 3.78 -33.61 13.35
CA GLU A 121 3.14 -34.93 13.13
C GLU A 121 1.62 -34.84 12.89
N LYS A 122 1.02 -33.71 13.26
CA LYS A 122 -0.41 -33.43 13.06
C LYS A 122 -0.71 -32.67 11.77
N ASN A 123 0.32 -32.39 10.99
CA ASN A 123 0.19 -31.65 9.75
C ASN A 123 0.50 -32.57 8.59
N GLN A 124 -0.47 -32.79 7.73
CA GLN A 124 -0.31 -33.58 6.53
C GLN A 124 -0.85 -32.84 5.32
N MET A 125 -0.07 -32.89 4.23
CA MET A 125 -0.51 -32.37 2.94
C MET A 125 -0.06 -33.34 1.86
N THR A 126 -0.99 -33.74 0.99
CA THR A 126 -0.76 -34.60 -0.16
C THR A 126 -1.21 -33.87 -1.43
N ALA A 127 -0.33 -33.83 -2.42
CA ALA A 127 -0.63 -33.32 -3.75
C ALA A 127 0.34 -33.92 -4.76
N GLU A 128 -0.05 -34.04 -6.05
CA GLU A 128 0.86 -34.46 -7.11
C GLU A 128 1.86 -33.34 -7.48
N ASP A 129 1.39 -32.08 -7.47
CA ASP A 129 2.20 -30.94 -7.83
C ASP A 129 1.96 -29.78 -6.84
N PHE A 130 3.02 -29.05 -6.56
CA PHE A 130 2.97 -27.90 -5.66
C PHE A 130 3.72 -26.70 -6.26
N GLU A 131 3.00 -25.62 -6.50
CA GLU A 131 3.54 -24.37 -7.04
C GLU A 131 3.25 -23.21 -6.10
N TYR A 132 4.26 -22.36 -5.88
CA TYR A 132 4.07 -21.15 -5.09
C TYR A 132 4.79 -19.96 -5.70
N SER A 133 4.22 -18.79 -5.48
CA SER A 133 4.83 -17.51 -5.81
C SER A 133 4.54 -16.46 -4.75
N ASN A 134 5.43 -15.50 -4.64
CA ASN A 134 5.29 -14.39 -3.72
C ASN A 134 4.49 -13.25 -4.35
N ILE A 135 3.84 -12.43 -3.52
CA ILE A 135 3.25 -11.15 -3.89
C ILE A 135 4.09 -10.03 -3.27
N GLU A 136 4.52 -9.08 -4.08
CA GLU A 136 5.24 -7.91 -3.60
C GLU A 136 4.26 -6.80 -3.23
N ASN A 137 4.35 -6.34 -1.98
CA ASN A 137 3.67 -5.14 -1.54
C ASN A 137 4.58 -3.94 -1.77
N TYR A 138 4.03 -2.84 -2.28
CA TYR A 138 4.79 -1.62 -2.48
C TYR A 138 3.98 -0.38 -2.12
N SER A 139 4.70 0.66 -1.70
CA SER A 139 4.18 2.01 -1.51
C SER A 139 5.17 2.99 -2.13
N ASN A 140 4.71 3.76 -3.08
CA ASN A 140 5.53 4.73 -3.80
C ASN A 140 4.88 6.11 -3.71
N ALA A 141 5.60 7.10 -3.19
CA ALA A 141 5.14 8.46 -3.07
C ALA A 141 6.16 9.43 -3.69
N LYS A 142 5.70 10.26 -4.62
CA LYS A 142 6.50 11.32 -5.25
C LYS A 142 5.81 12.65 -5.03
N SER A 143 6.54 13.60 -4.45
CA SER A 143 6.06 14.96 -4.29
C SER A 143 7.04 15.95 -4.92
N SER A 144 6.52 17.01 -5.51
CA SER A 144 7.32 18.14 -5.98
C SER A 144 6.59 19.45 -5.66
N ALA A 145 7.33 20.46 -5.22
CA ALA A 145 6.80 21.79 -4.96
C ALA A 145 7.73 22.84 -5.55
N MET A 146 7.14 23.87 -6.16
CA MET A 146 7.84 25.05 -6.68
C MET A 146 7.12 26.30 -6.24
N GLY A 147 7.85 27.26 -5.70
CA GLY A 147 7.32 28.55 -5.29
C GLY A 147 8.16 29.69 -5.87
N LEU A 148 7.48 30.73 -6.33
CA LEU A 148 8.06 32.02 -6.72
C LEU A 148 7.36 33.13 -5.96
N MET A 149 8.14 34.08 -5.42
CA MET A 149 7.64 35.23 -4.72
C MET A 149 8.38 36.48 -5.22
N GLY A 150 7.68 37.55 -5.51
CA GLY A 150 8.27 38.80 -5.92
C GLY A 150 7.43 40.00 -5.46
N GLY A 151 8.07 41.09 -5.17
CA GLY A 151 7.41 42.34 -4.80
C GLY A 151 8.31 43.54 -4.98
N PHE A 152 7.73 44.73 -5.12
CA PHE A 152 8.41 45.99 -5.07
C PHE A 152 7.59 47.01 -4.28
N SER A 153 8.27 47.93 -3.63
CA SER A 153 7.65 49.07 -2.96
C SER A 153 8.34 50.36 -3.38
N VAL A 154 7.58 51.42 -3.52
CA VAL A 154 8.07 52.76 -3.76
C VAL A 154 7.49 53.67 -2.70
N ASP A 155 8.33 54.23 -1.86
CA ASP A 155 7.97 55.23 -0.88
C ASP A 155 8.33 56.65 -1.41
N ARG A 156 7.47 57.64 -1.18
CA ARG A 156 7.63 58.97 -1.72
C ARG A 156 8.70 59.82 -1.01
N ASP A 157 9.08 59.40 0.21
CA ASP A 157 9.90 60.27 1.05
C ASP A 157 11.28 59.71 1.46
N GLN A 158 11.64 58.49 1.09
CA GLN A 158 12.97 57.96 1.42
C GLN A 158 13.55 56.99 0.39
N THR A 159 14.63 57.37 -0.22
CA THR A 159 15.55 56.49 -0.95
C THR A 159 16.61 55.91 0.02
N SER A 160 16.23 55.10 0.97
CA SER A 160 17.20 54.38 1.79
C SER A 160 17.70 53.10 1.07
N ASP A 161 18.94 52.71 1.36
CA ASP A 161 19.51 51.46 0.79
C ASP A 161 18.74 50.22 1.23
N GLU A 162 17.92 50.30 2.26
CA GLU A 162 17.01 49.23 2.71
C GLU A 162 15.83 49.03 1.75
N ASP A 163 15.33 50.08 1.10
CA ASP A 163 14.25 49.97 0.12
C ASP A 163 14.68 49.29 -1.17
N LYS A 164 15.97 49.37 -1.50
CA LYS A 164 16.54 48.59 -2.62
C LYS A 164 16.63 47.10 -2.33
N ALA A 165 16.68 46.69 -1.06
CA ALA A 165 16.69 45.30 -0.65
C ALA A 165 15.33 44.60 -0.79
N LEU A 166 14.21 45.38 -0.73
CA LEU A 166 12.84 44.87 -0.90
C LEU A 166 12.47 44.54 -2.36
N ASN A 167 13.24 45.03 -3.32
CA ASN A 167 13.02 44.76 -4.75
C ASN A 167 13.69 43.47 -5.26
N LYS A 168 13.92 42.52 -4.37
CA LYS A 168 14.48 41.21 -4.75
C LYS A 168 13.36 40.22 -5.12
N ILE A 169 13.51 39.62 -6.29
CA ILE A 169 12.72 38.44 -6.65
C ILE A 169 13.29 37.26 -5.88
N TYR A 170 12.51 36.74 -4.94
CA TYR A 170 12.86 35.54 -4.24
C TYR A 170 12.39 34.34 -5.07
N ARG A 171 13.33 33.59 -5.59
CA ARG A 171 13.07 32.29 -6.18
C ARG A 171 12.99 31.30 -5.03
N GLY A 172 11.81 30.74 -4.80
CA GLY A 172 11.63 29.70 -3.81
C GLY A 172 12.41 28.44 -4.17
N ASP A 173 12.78 27.71 -3.14
CA ASP A 173 13.50 26.46 -3.26
C ASP A 173 12.70 25.46 -4.12
N ASP A 174 13.32 24.95 -5.18
CA ASP A 174 12.80 23.82 -5.95
C ASP A 174 13.02 22.56 -5.10
N ARG A 175 12.11 22.29 -4.15
CA ARG A 175 12.12 21.04 -3.43
C ARG A 175 11.58 19.95 -4.35
N LYS A 176 12.49 19.23 -4.97
CA LYS A 176 12.17 17.92 -5.51
C LYS A 176 11.97 16.99 -4.31
N GLY A 177 10.73 16.61 -4.06
CA GLY A 177 10.41 15.69 -2.99
C GLY A 177 11.15 14.38 -3.17
N GLU A 178 11.59 13.81 -2.07
CA GLU A 178 12.22 12.51 -2.05
C GLU A 178 11.22 11.45 -2.54
N THR A 179 11.68 10.55 -3.40
CA THR A 179 10.93 9.37 -3.77
C THR A 179 11.06 8.37 -2.62
N PHE A 180 9.95 8.10 -1.95
CA PHE A 180 9.89 7.07 -0.93
C PHE A 180 9.34 5.79 -1.57
N GLU A 181 10.19 4.78 -1.71
CA GLU A 181 9.81 3.43 -2.10
C GLU A 181 9.98 2.51 -0.90
N GLN A 182 8.88 2.02 -0.37
CA GLN A 182 8.91 0.98 0.64
C GLN A 182 8.37 -0.32 0.03
N ALA A 183 9.28 -1.23 -0.27
CA ALA A 183 8.93 -2.61 -0.56
C ALA A 183 8.81 -3.38 0.76
N ASN A 184 7.64 -3.90 1.06
CA ASN A 184 7.47 -4.85 2.16
C ASN A 184 7.94 -6.24 1.71
N PRO A 185 8.48 -7.03 2.65
CA PRO A 185 8.97 -8.36 2.32
C PRO A 185 7.85 -9.23 1.73
N ASN A 186 8.27 -10.14 0.89
CA ASN A 186 7.43 -11.10 0.21
C ASN A 186 6.47 -11.81 1.16
N LEU A 187 5.18 -11.83 0.81
CA LEU A 187 4.15 -12.55 1.55
C LEU A 187 3.92 -13.90 0.89
N SER A 188 4.70 -14.86 1.28
CA SER A 188 4.39 -16.28 1.09
C SER A 188 5.00 -17.05 2.26
N LEU A 189 4.16 -17.67 3.06
CA LEU A 189 4.60 -18.46 4.18
C LEU A 189 3.89 -19.80 4.13
N ILE A 190 4.69 -20.85 3.98
CA ILE A 190 4.24 -22.22 4.10
C ILE A 190 5.00 -22.81 5.28
N HIS A 191 4.27 -23.17 6.31
CA HIS A 191 4.81 -23.88 7.45
C HIS A 191 4.44 -25.36 7.28
N ILE A 192 5.43 -26.18 6.89
CA ILE A 192 5.31 -27.62 6.74
C ILE A 192 5.88 -28.30 7.97
#